data_0a62994ddf2ce771e3f458587de952aa
#
_entry.id   0a62994ddf2ce771e3f458587de952aa
#
_cell.length_a   1.000
_cell.length_b   1.000
_cell.length_c   1.000
_cell.angle_alpha   90.00
_cell.angle_beta   90.00
_cell.angle_gamma   90.00
#
_symmetry.space_group_name_H-M   'P 1'
#
loop_
_entity.id
_entity.type
_entity.pdbx_description
1 polymer ?
#
loop_
_entity_poly.entity_id
_entity_poly.type
_entity_poly.pdbx_seq_one_letter_code
_entity_poly.pdbx_strand_id
1 'polypeptide(L)'
;MHNERRHSVGHRFRRHDHSLRGGRRGRVQRGDVRAATLILLAEQPMHGYQLMQAIAERTGGAWQPSPGAIYPTIAQLEDEGLVSTHSDGGRKLVSLTEAGRAYLEDPRHGVADPFAAITAADAEAPSLRTAIAEVHSAARSVAINGTRAQIAAAQSVLADARRALYLILAEGPDSSTTDTGDPS
;
A
#
# COMPACT_ATOMS: atom_id res chain seq x y z
N MET A 1 -1.86 -64.80 33.70
CA MET A 1 -0.68 -64.31 34.46
C MET A 1 0.10 -63.33 33.62
N HIS A 2 0.44 -62.21 34.22
CA HIS A 2 1.30 -61.09 33.81
C HIS A 2 0.71 -60.07 32.83
N ASN A 3 0.31 -59.10 33.51
CA ASN A 3 -0.09 -57.73 33.20
C ASN A 3 1.18 -56.89 33.01
N GLU A 4 1.36 -56.23 31.90
CA GLU A 4 2.32 -55.13 31.81
C GLU A 4 1.68 -53.88 31.20
N ARG A 5 1.45 -52.94 32.08
CA ARG A 5 0.98 -51.57 31.79
C ARG A 5 2.14 -50.79 31.24
N ARG A 6 2.06 -50.32 30.01
CA ARG A 6 3.00 -49.34 29.47
C ARG A 6 2.41 -47.95 29.67
N HIS A 7 3.04 -47.19 30.54
CA HIS A 7 2.77 -45.76 30.77
C HIS A 7 3.19 -44.96 29.54
N SER A 8 2.21 -44.34 28.88
CA SER A 8 2.47 -43.33 27.87
C SER A 8 2.62 -41.98 28.54
N VAL A 9 3.86 -41.48 28.55
CA VAL A 9 4.19 -40.15 29.04
C VAL A 9 3.82 -39.13 27.96
N GLY A 10 2.71 -38.46 28.16
CA GLY A 10 2.27 -37.38 27.29
C GLY A 10 3.17 -36.14 27.42
N HIS A 11 3.98 -35.89 26.42
CA HIS A 11 4.68 -34.61 26.26
C HIS A 11 3.66 -33.55 25.85
N ARG A 12 3.24 -32.74 26.83
CA ARG A 12 2.52 -31.49 26.58
C ARG A 12 3.50 -30.50 25.97
N PHE A 13 3.50 -30.36 24.67
CA PHE A 13 4.08 -29.17 24.02
C PHE A 13 3.28 -27.93 24.44
N ARG A 14 3.86 -27.15 25.33
CA ARG A 14 3.43 -25.77 25.58
C ARG A 14 3.63 -24.98 24.29
N ARG A 15 2.54 -24.69 23.60
CA ARG A 15 2.51 -23.67 22.57
C ARG A 15 2.73 -22.32 23.29
N HIS A 16 3.91 -21.77 23.13
CA HIS A 16 4.15 -20.38 23.47
C HIS A 16 3.35 -19.52 22.50
N ASP A 17 2.22 -19.02 23.01
CA ASP A 17 1.44 -17.98 22.37
C ASP A 17 2.24 -16.69 22.45
N HIS A 18 3.02 -16.42 21.41
CA HIS A 18 3.60 -15.12 21.18
C HIS A 18 2.55 -14.22 20.56
N SER A 19 1.60 -13.78 21.37
CA SER A 19 0.76 -12.62 21.08
C SER A 19 1.63 -11.38 21.06
N LEU A 20 2.40 -11.21 19.99
CA LEU A 20 2.98 -9.93 19.66
C LEU A 20 1.81 -9.00 19.30
N ARG A 21 1.46 -8.12 20.24
CA ARG A 21 0.70 -6.90 20.01
C ARG A 21 1.50 -6.00 19.04
N GLY A 22 1.64 -6.44 17.80
CA GLY A 22 2.02 -5.62 16.67
C GLY A 22 0.79 -4.83 16.25
N GLY A 23 0.87 -3.49 16.31
CA GLY A 23 -0.20 -2.58 15.94
C GLY A 23 -0.88 -3.01 14.63
N ARG A 24 -2.20 -2.87 14.60
CA ARG A 24 -3.04 -2.97 13.40
C ARG A 24 -2.65 -1.86 12.41
N ARG A 25 -1.50 -1.95 11.80
CA ARG A 25 -1.25 -1.30 10.51
C ARG A 25 -2.10 -2.05 9.51
N GLY A 26 -3.08 -1.36 8.95
CA GLY A 26 -4.13 -1.93 8.13
C GLY A 26 -3.59 -2.92 7.10
N ARG A 27 -3.85 -4.20 7.36
CA ARG A 27 -3.60 -5.24 6.37
C ARG A 27 -4.62 -5.01 5.27
N VAL A 28 -4.17 -4.47 4.15
CA VAL A 28 -5.00 -4.31 2.96
C VAL A 28 -5.65 -5.65 2.63
N GLN A 29 -6.97 -5.69 2.68
CA GLN A 29 -7.75 -6.89 2.42
C GLN A 29 -8.01 -7.04 0.92
N ARG A 30 -8.35 -8.24 0.46
CA ARG A 30 -8.73 -8.46 -0.95
C ARG A 30 -9.92 -7.58 -1.37
N GLY A 31 -10.83 -7.29 -0.45
CA GLY A 31 -11.94 -6.36 -0.66
C GLY A 31 -11.48 -4.94 -0.99
N ASP A 32 -10.37 -4.49 -0.43
CA ASP A 32 -9.84 -3.15 -0.66
C ASP A 32 -9.32 -2.99 -2.10
N VAL A 33 -8.64 -4.02 -2.65
CA VAL A 33 -8.17 -4.02 -4.06
C VAL A 33 -9.35 -3.94 -5.03
N ARG A 34 -10.43 -4.67 -4.74
CA ARG A 34 -11.65 -4.66 -5.53
C ARG A 34 -12.31 -3.27 -5.53
N ALA A 35 -12.53 -2.71 -4.35
CA ALA A 35 -13.13 -1.39 -4.18
C ALA A 35 -12.29 -0.29 -4.86
N ALA A 36 -10.97 -0.29 -4.63
CA ALA A 36 -10.06 0.65 -5.27
C ALA A 36 -10.08 0.56 -6.80
N THR A 37 -10.10 -0.66 -7.34
CA THR A 37 -10.17 -0.89 -8.79
C THR A 37 -11.45 -0.30 -9.38
N LEU A 38 -12.61 -0.56 -8.78
CA LEU A 38 -13.89 -0.04 -9.24
C LEU A 38 -13.95 1.49 -9.15
N ILE A 39 -13.50 2.08 -8.06
CA ILE A 39 -13.47 3.54 -7.85
C ILE A 39 -12.60 4.22 -8.91
N LEU A 40 -11.40 3.72 -9.16
CA LEU A 40 -10.51 4.29 -10.16
C LEU A 40 -11.05 4.15 -11.58
N LEU A 41 -11.67 3.01 -11.89
CA LEU A 41 -12.29 2.79 -13.20
C LEU A 41 -13.56 3.63 -13.40
N ALA A 42 -14.20 4.12 -12.35
CA ALA A 42 -15.28 5.09 -12.44
C ALA A 42 -14.80 6.46 -12.93
N GLU A 43 -13.52 6.80 -12.67
CA GLU A 43 -12.91 8.04 -13.13
C GLU A 43 -12.51 7.95 -14.61
N GLN A 44 -11.84 6.87 -15.01
CA GLN A 44 -11.42 6.63 -16.40
C GLN A 44 -11.01 5.16 -16.63
N PRO A 45 -11.07 4.67 -17.88
CA PRO A 45 -10.51 3.37 -18.24
C PRO A 45 -8.98 3.34 -18.02
N MET A 46 -8.46 2.20 -17.52
CA MET A 46 -7.03 2.04 -17.20
C MET A 46 -6.53 0.64 -17.56
N HIS A 47 -5.24 0.55 -17.91
CA HIS A 47 -4.54 -0.74 -17.95
C HIS A 47 -4.24 -1.24 -16.53
N GLY A 48 -4.10 -2.56 -16.34
CA GLY A 48 -3.81 -3.13 -15.01
C GLY A 48 -2.56 -2.54 -14.32
N TYR A 49 -1.53 -2.21 -15.11
CA TYR A 49 -0.36 -1.53 -14.57
C TYR A 49 -0.67 -0.09 -14.10
N GLN A 50 -1.50 0.64 -14.85
CA GLN A 50 -1.93 1.99 -14.46
C GLN A 50 -2.78 1.98 -13.18
N LEU A 51 -3.63 0.96 -12.99
CA LEU A 51 -4.38 0.76 -11.75
C LEU A 51 -3.43 0.59 -10.55
N MET A 52 -2.38 -0.21 -10.67
CA MET A 52 -1.38 -0.36 -9.61
C MET A 52 -0.69 0.97 -9.27
N GLN A 53 -0.33 1.74 -10.30
CA GLN A 53 0.29 3.05 -10.12
C GLN A 53 -0.67 4.06 -9.50
N ALA A 54 -1.91 4.14 -9.98
CA ALA A 54 -2.92 5.07 -9.47
C ALA A 54 -3.25 4.79 -7.98
N ILE A 55 -3.32 3.50 -7.57
CA ILE A 55 -3.48 3.14 -6.16
C ILE A 55 -2.29 3.61 -5.33
N ALA A 56 -1.07 3.38 -5.82
CA ALA A 56 0.14 3.82 -5.13
C ALA A 56 0.21 5.35 -5.03
N GLU A 57 -0.07 6.06 -6.10
CA GLU A 57 -0.08 7.52 -6.13
C GLU A 57 -1.15 8.11 -5.20
N ARG A 58 -2.38 7.57 -5.22
CA ARG A 58 -3.50 8.05 -4.39
C ARG A 58 -3.28 7.81 -2.89
N THR A 59 -2.43 6.85 -2.54
CA THR A 59 -2.08 6.52 -1.16
C THR A 59 -0.69 7.01 -0.76
N GLY A 60 -0.06 7.90 -1.54
CA GLY A 60 1.28 8.38 -1.27
C GLY A 60 2.32 7.24 -1.14
N GLY A 61 2.12 6.13 -1.85
CA GLY A 61 2.98 4.93 -1.76
C GLY A 61 2.71 4.05 -0.53
N ALA A 62 1.70 4.39 0.30
CA ALA A 62 1.32 3.59 1.47
C ALA A 62 0.83 2.19 1.08
N TRP A 63 0.22 2.09 -0.10
CA TRP A 63 -0.32 0.87 -0.62
C TRP A 63 0.11 0.66 -2.08
N GLN A 64 0.87 -0.40 -2.30
CA GLN A 64 1.30 -0.86 -3.63
C GLN A 64 0.78 -2.28 -3.87
N PRO A 65 -0.34 -2.43 -4.57
CA PRO A 65 -0.85 -3.75 -4.91
C PRO A 65 0.09 -4.45 -5.89
N SER A 66 0.29 -5.75 -5.69
CA SER A 66 1.10 -6.56 -6.60
C SER A 66 0.30 -6.96 -7.86
N PRO A 67 0.98 -7.31 -8.96
CA PRO A 67 0.31 -7.90 -10.12
C PRO A 67 -0.56 -9.11 -9.77
N GLY A 68 -0.09 -9.94 -8.81
CA GLY A 68 -0.83 -11.10 -8.31
C GLY A 68 -2.10 -10.76 -7.52
N ALA A 69 -2.29 -9.50 -7.12
CA ALA A 69 -3.54 -9.03 -6.52
C ALA A 69 -4.46 -8.36 -7.57
N ILE A 70 -3.91 -7.52 -8.43
CA ILE A 70 -4.69 -6.74 -9.41
C ILE A 70 -5.29 -7.62 -10.51
N TYR A 71 -4.49 -8.45 -11.19
CA TYR A 71 -4.99 -9.19 -12.35
C TYR A 71 -6.08 -10.22 -12.00
N PRO A 72 -5.99 -11.00 -10.92
CA PRO A 72 -7.10 -11.86 -10.49
C PRO A 72 -8.36 -11.07 -10.11
N THR A 73 -8.20 -9.87 -9.52
CA THR A 73 -9.34 -9.01 -9.18
C THR A 73 -10.03 -8.49 -10.45
N ILE A 74 -9.27 -8.06 -11.47
CA ILE A 74 -9.83 -7.65 -12.76
C ILE A 74 -10.60 -8.81 -13.40
N ALA A 75 -10.03 -10.01 -13.43
CA ALA A 75 -10.68 -11.19 -14.00
C ALA A 75 -12.00 -11.50 -13.27
N GLN A 76 -12.00 -11.46 -11.94
CA GLN A 76 -13.20 -11.66 -11.14
C GLN A 76 -14.27 -10.60 -11.42
N LEU A 77 -13.88 -9.33 -11.52
CA LEU A 77 -14.80 -8.22 -11.84
C LEU A 77 -15.37 -8.34 -13.27
N GLU A 78 -14.58 -8.87 -14.20
CA GLU A 78 -15.01 -9.14 -15.58
C GLU A 78 -16.01 -10.31 -15.61
N ASP A 79 -15.75 -11.40 -14.87
CA ASP A 79 -16.67 -12.53 -14.75
C ASP A 79 -18.01 -12.13 -14.11
N GLU A 80 -18.00 -11.15 -13.20
CA GLU A 80 -19.19 -10.57 -12.58
C GLU A 80 -19.90 -9.54 -13.47
N GLY A 81 -19.31 -9.19 -14.62
CA GLY A 81 -19.86 -8.21 -15.57
C GLY A 81 -19.74 -6.75 -15.10
N LEU A 82 -18.96 -6.46 -14.05
CA LEU A 82 -18.80 -5.11 -13.50
C LEU A 82 -17.74 -4.29 -14.28
N VAL A 83 -16.80 -4.96 -14.90
CA VAL A 83 -15.83 -4.36 -15.82
C VAL A 83 -15.81 -5.12 -17.13
N SER A 84 -15.30 -4.47 -18.18
CA SER A 84 -15.01 -5.10 -19.47
C SER A 84 -13.56 -4.84 -19.84
N THR A 85 -12.94 -5.79 -20.56
CA THR A 85 -11.58 -5.63 -21.06
C THR A 85 -11.55 -5.61 -22.58
N HIS A 86 -10.79 -4.68 -23.16
CA HIS A 86 -10.57 -4.62 -24.60
C HIS A 86 -9.07 -4.59 -24.88
N SER A 87 -8.70 -5.07 -26.09
CA SER A 87 -7.32 -4.97 -26.53
C SER A 87 -7.04 -3.54 -27.04
N ASP A 88 -6.07 -2.88 -26.44
CA ASP A 88 -5.58 -1.57 -26.82
C ASP A 88 -4.06 -1.62 -26.97
N GLY A 89 -3.56 -1.50 -28.23
CA GLY A 89 -2.14 -1.55 -28.51
C GLY A 89 -1.42 -2.81 -27.99
N GLY A 90 -2.09 -3.98 -27.98
CA GLY A 90 -1.55 -5.24 -27.46
C GLY A 90 -1.62 -5.36 -25.93
N ARG A 91 -2.23 -4.41 -25.24
CA ARG A 91 -2.48 -4.45 -23.79
C ARG A 91 -3.98 -4.49 -23.51
N LYS A 92 -4.37 -5.05 -22.36
CA LYS A 92 -5.77 -5.06 -21.95
C LYS A 92 -6.10 -3.73 -21.25
N LEU A 93 -6.99 -2.93 -21.87
CA LEU A 93 -7.62 -1.77 -21.27
C LEU A 93 -8.86 -2.23 -20.53
N VAL A 94 -9.00 -1.85 -19.27
CA VAL A 94 -10.13 -2.19 -18.39
C VAL A 94 -11.04 -0.98 -18.27
N SER A 95 -12.32 -1.18 -18.46
CA SER A 95 -13.34 -0.14 -18.38
C SER A 95 -14.48 -0.58 -17.45
N LEU A 96 -15.02 0.36 -16.67
CA LEU A 96 -16.20 0.11 -15.85
C LEU A 96 -17.44 -0.02 -16.75
N THR A 97 -18.27 -1.04 -16.51
CA THR A 97 -19.55 -1.22 -17.21
C THR A 97 -20.65 -0.37 -16.56
N GLU A 98 -21.82 -0.30 -17.18
CA GLU A 98 -23.00 0.31 -16.58
C GLU A 98 -23.43 -0.43 -15.30
N ALA A 99 -23.37 -1.77 -15.31
CA ALA A 99 -23.60 -2.58 -14.10
C ALA A 99 -22.60 -2.28 -13.01
N GLY A 100 -21.32 -2.04 -13.35
CA GLY A 100 -20.28 -1.64 -12.41
C GLY A 100 -20.54 -0.26 -11.79
N ARG A 101 -21.06 0.70 -12.56
CA ARG A 101 -21.46 2.02 -12.04
C ARG A 101 -22.64 1.89 -11.06
N ALA A 102 -23.69 1.18 -11.48
CA ALA A 102 -24.83 0.92 -10.62
C ALA A 102 -24.44 0.18 -9.32
N TYR A 103 -23.47 -0.73 -9.41
CA TYR A 103 -22.91 -1.44 -8.24
C TYR A 103 -22.24 -0.48 -7.25
N LEU A 104 -21.48 0.49 -7.73
CA LEU A 104 -20.82 1.51 -6.87
C LEU A 104 -21.82 2.46 -6.22
N GLU A 105 -22.90 2.79 -6.92
CA GLU A 105 -23.91 3.74 -6.46
C GLU A 105 -24.90 3.11 -5.48
N ASP A 106 -25.01 1.79 -5.44
CA ASP A 106 -25.96 1.08 -4.57
C ASP A 106 -25.42 0.96 -3.13
N PRO A 107 -26.03 1.63 -2.14
CA PRO A 107 -25.60 1.57 -0.76
C PRO A 107 -25.61 0.17 -0.15
N ARG A 108 -26.41 -0.76 -0.74
CA ARG A 108 -26.51 -2.15 -0.26
C ARG A 108 -25.22 -2.93 -0.45
N HIS A 109 -24.38 -2.54 -1.42
CA HIS A 109 -23.10 -3.19 -1.64
C HIS A 109 -22.01 -2.71 -0.69
N GLY A 110 -22.24 -1.59 0.01
CA GLY A 110 -21.36 -1.11 1.07
C GLY A 110 -19.89 -0.95 0.62
N VAL A 111 -19.68 -0.50 -0.62
CA VAL A 111 -18.30 -0.30 -1.14
C VAL A 111 -17.67 0.85 -0.37
N ALA A 112 -16.94 0.50 0.69
CA ALA A 112 -16.18 1.48 1.45
C ALA A 112 -15.01 2.01 0.59
N ASP A 113 -14.75 3.31 0.68
CA ASP A 113 -13.58 3.90 0.04
C ASP A 113 -12.30 3.46 0.78
N PRO A 114 -11.47 2.58 0.18
CA PRO A 114 -10.26 2.11 0.83
C PRO A 114 -9.19 3.20 0.95
N PHE A 115 -9.30 4.28 0.17
CA PHE A 115 -8.37 5.40 0.21
C PHE A 115 -8.63 6.28 1.43
N ALA A 116 -9.90 6.47 1.83
CA ALA A 116 -10.26 7.28 2.98
C ALA A 116 -9.64 6.80 4.30
N ALA A 117 -9.55 5.48 4.49
CA ALA A 117 -8.93 4.90 5.68
C ALA A 117 -7.41 5.12 5.74
N ILE A 118 -6.76 5.17 4.57
CA ILE A 118 -5.31 5.35 4.45
C ILE A 118 -4.94 6.83 4.60
N THR A 119 -5.72 7.72 3.98
CA THR A 119 -5.51 9.18 4.08
C THR A 119 -5.83 9.72 5.46
N ALA A 120 -6.83 9.17 6.16
CA ALA A 120 -7.15 9.57 7.54
C ALA A 120 -6.03 9.21 8.54
N ALA A 121 -5.32 8.10 8.33
CA ALA A 121 -4.18 7.71 9.15
C ALA A 121 -2.95 8.63 8.96
N ASP A 122 -2.84 9.27 7.78
CA ASP A 122 -1.75 10.20 7.45
C ASP A 122 -2.10 11.68 7.80
N ALA A 123 -3.37 11.99 8.13
CA ALA A 123 -3.81 13.36 8.40
C ALA A 123 -3.34 13.91 9.76
N GLU A 124 -2.88 13.06 10.69
CA GLU A 124 -2.46 13.48 12.03
C GLU A 124 -1.00 13.99 12.12
N ALA A 125 -0.18 13.76 11.10
CA ALA A 125 1.15 14.37 10.99
C ALA A 125 1.64 14.33 9.53
N PRO A 126 2.39 15.34 9.04
CA PRO A 126 3.06 15.25 7.75
C PRO A 126 4.02 14.06 7.79
N SER A 127 3.64 12.97 7.15
CA SER A 127 4.43 11.76 7.19
C SER A 127 5.59 11.85 6.20
N LEU A 128 6.75 11.30 6.57
CA LEU A 128 7.88 11.16 5.64
C LEU A 128 7.45 10.47 4.33
N ARG A 129 6.43 9.62 4.39
CA ARG A 129 5.85 8.94 3.24
C ARG A 129 5.18 9.92 2.27
N THR A 130 4.40 10.90 2.77
CA THR A 130 3.77 11.94 1.95
C THR A 130 4.85 12.78 1.26
N ALA A 131 5.89 13.19 2.00
CA ALA A 131 7.00 13.93 1.42
C ALA A 131 7.74 13.15 0.32
N ILE A 132 7.94 11.84 0.51
CA ILE A 132 8.55 10.96 -0.51
C ILE A 132 7.67 10.88 -1.76
N ALA A 133 6.34 10.77 -1.60
CA ALA A 133 5.41 10.73 -2.73
C ALA A 133 5.41 12.02 -3.53
N GLU A 134 5.43 13.17 -2.86
CA GLU A 134 5.52 14.49 -3.50
C GLU A 134 6.83 14.65 -4.29
N VAL A 135 7.97 14.28 -3.68
CA VAL A 135 9.28 14.29 -4.34
C VAL A 135 9.30 13.35 -5.54
N HIS A 136 8.71 12.15 -5.42
CA HIS A 136 8.61 11.19 -6.52
C HIS A 136 7.78 11.74 -7.68
N SER A 137 6.62 12.36 -7.39
CA SER A 137 5.76 12.98 -8.40
C SER A 137 6.47 14.12 -9.12
N ALA A 138 7.15 15.01 -8.38
CA ALA A 138 7.95 16.10 -8.95
C ALA A 138 9.09 15.58 -9.83
N ALA A 139 9.85 14.60 -9.34
CA ALA A 139 10.96 14.00 -10.08
C ALA A 139 10.48 13.33 -11.38
N ARG A 140 9.33 12.65 -11.34
CA ARG A 140 8.71 12.05 -12.53
C ARG A 140 8.30 13.09 -13.57
N SER A 141 7.72 14.21 -13.12
CA SER A 141 7.34 15.32 -14.01
C SER A 141 8.57 15.90 -14.73
N VAL A 142 9.70 16.08 -14.01
CA VAL A 142 10.95 16.54 -14.60
C VAL A 142 11.51 15.47 -15.56
N ALA A 143 11.44 14.17 -15.22
CA ALA A 143 11.93 13.12 -16.09
C ALA A 143 11.17 13.02 -17.43
N ILE A 144 9.86 13.33 -17.42
CA ILE A 144 9.01 13.24 -18.62
C ILE A 144 9.10 14.52 -19.46
N ASN A 145 9.06 15.69 -18.82
CA ASN A 145 8.88 16.97 -19.50
C ASN A 145 10.12 17.87 -19.45
N GLY A 146 11.15 17.50 -18.66
CA GLY A 146 12.31 18.34 -18.44
C GLY A 146 13.34 18.29 -19.56
N THR A 147 14.08 19.37 -19.72
CA THR A 147 15.27 19.43 -20.57
C THR A 147 16.38 18.57 -19.97
N ARG A 148 17.38 18.23 -20.78
CA ARG A 148 18.55 17.49 -20.29
C ARG A 148 19.25 18.16 -19.11
N ALA A 149 19.33 19.49 -19.10
CA ALA A 149 19.90 20.27 -18.00
C ALA A 149 19.06 20.18 -16.71
N GLN A 150 17.73 20.25 -16.83
CA GLN A 150 16.80 20.09 -15.71
C GLN A 150 16.85 18.68 -15.12
N ILE A 151 16.92 17.67 -15.96
CA ILE A 151 17.07 16.27 -15.50
C ILE A 151 18.38 16.09 -14.72
N ALA A 152 19.52 16.63 -15.22
CA ALA A 152 20.80 16.58 -14.52
C ALA A 152 20.74 17.31 -13.17
N ALA A 153 20.12 18.49 -13.11
CA ALA A 153 19.94 19.24 -11.88
C ALA A 153 19.08 18.45 -10.87
N ALA A 154 17.99 17.84 -11.31
CA ALA A 154 17.11 17.00 -10.46
C ALA A 154 17.87 15.77 -9.91
N GLN A 155 18.71 15.14 -10.71
CA GLN A 155 19.55 14.02 -10.25
C GLN A 155 20.48 14.45 -9.12
N SER A 156 21.12 15.63 -9.23
CA SER A 156 21.98 16.19 -8.17
C SER A 156 21.20 16.42 -6.88
N VAL A 157 20.04 17.09 -6.96
CA VAL A 157 19.17 17.34 -5.80
C VAL A 157 18.76 16.04 -5.08
N LEU A 158 18.37 15.02 -5.84
CA LEU A 158 18.01 13.72 -5.27
C LEU A 158 19.20 12.99 -4.65
N ALA A 159 20.39 13.13 -5.21
CA ALA A 159 21.62 12.55 -4.65
C ALA A 159 21.98 13.24 -3.32
N ASP A 160 21.83 14.55 -3.23
CA ASP A 160 22.11 15.32 -2.01
C ASP A 160 21.08 15.02 -0.93
N ALA A 161 19.79 14.98 -1.27
CA ALA A 161 18.71 14.59 -0.34
C ALA A 161 18.96 13.18 0.22
N ARG A 162 19.32 12.21 -0.62
CA ARG A 162 19.67 10.86 -0.19
C ARG A 162 20.82 10.85 0.81
N ARG A 163 21.88 11.63 0.55
CA ARG A 163 23.03 11.74 1.44
C ARG A 163 22.63 12.34 2.78
N ALA A 164 21.83 13.40 2.77
CA ALA A 164 21.33 14.04 3.99
C ALA A 164 20.49 13.08 4.85
N LEU A 165 19.61 12.29 4.23
CA LEU A 165 18.81 11.29 4.94
C LEU A 165 19.67 10.20 5.60
N TYR A 166 20.76 9.77 4.97
CA TYR A 166 21.69 8.82 5.59
C TYR A 166 22.46 9.43 6.77
N LEU A 167 22.78 10.71 6.72
CA LEU A 167 23.41 11.41 7.84
C LEU A 167 22.46 11.50 9.05
N ILE A 168 21.21 11.89 8.83
CA ILE A 168 20.18 11.88 9.88
C ILE A 168 20.03 10.50 10.53
N LEU A 169 20.05 9.44 9.72
CA LEU A 169 19.97 8.07 10.24
C LEU A 169 21.22 7.68 11.04
N ALA A 170 22.39 8.18 10.65
CA ALA A 170 23.65 7.90 11.33
C ALA A 170 23.82 8.65 12.66
N GLU A 171 23.18 9.82 12.82
CA GLU A 171 23.20 10.61 14.06
C GLU A 171 22.47 9.92 15.23
N GLY A 172 21.62 8.91 14.96
CA GLY A 172 20.90 8.13 15.97
C GLY A 172 19.79 8.92 16.68
N PRO A 173 18.95 8.27 17.49
CA PRO A 173 18.00 8.97 18.35
C PRO A 173 18.77 9.76 19.42
N ASP A 174 18.48 11.06 19.52
CA ASP A 174 19.07 11.96 20.53
C ASP A 174 19.07 11.31 21.92
N SER A 175 20.26 11.09 22.47
CA SER A 175 20.48 10.67 23.85
C SER A 175 20.32 11.84 24.83
N SER A 176 19.23 12.60 24.65
CA SER A 176 18.86 13.67 25.57
C SER A 176 17.77 13.20 26.55
N THR A 177 18.12 12.21 27.40
CA THR A 177 17.47 12.08 28.69
C THR A 177 18.54 12.33 29.72
N THR A 178 18.74 13.59 30.01
CA THR A 178 19.58 14.10 31.08
C THR A 178 19.05 13.55 32.40
N ASP A 179 19.89 12.75 33.02
CA ASP A 179 20.00 12.51 34.41
C ASP A 179 19.70 13.82 35.22
N THR A 180 18.50 13.93 35.77
CA THR A 180 18.23 14.88 36.82
C THR A 180 18.60 14.20 38.10
N GLY A 181 19.88 14.34 38.45
CA GLY A 181 20.37 14.02 39.79
C GLY A 181 19.53 14.71 40.85
N ASP A 182 19.01 13.91 41.76
CA ASP A 182 18.46 14.29 43.04
C ASP A 182 19.62 14.58 44.01
N PRO A 183 19.79 15.78 44.53
CA PRO A 183 20.70 16.02 45.67
C PRO A 183 19.92 15.88 46.95
N SER A 184 20.15 14.78 47.68
CA SER A 184 20.10 14.52 49.16
C SER A 184 19.03 14.81 49.99
#